data_18dfa26b717b7b49a5436fb2b0da7728
#
_entry.id   18dfa26b717b7b49a5436fb2b0da7728
#
_cell.length_a   1.000
_cell.length_b   1.000
_cell.length_c   1.000
_cell.angle_alpha   90.00
_cell.angle_beta   90.00
_cell.angle_gamma   90.00
#
_symmetry.space_group_name_H-M   'P 1'
#
loop_
_entity.id
_entity.type
_entity.pdbx_description
1 polymer ?
#
loop_
_entity_poly.entity_id
_entity_poly.type
_entity_poly.pdbx_seq_one_letter_code
_entity_poly.pdbx_strand_id
1 'polypeptide(L)'
;MKFGLTYDLRDDYRKLGYSDEETAEFDKEDTIYAIESAIKEAGFKTERIGNMFALVEFLSAGKTADMVFNIAEGMYGAGREAQIPALLDAYRVDYVFSDTVILALTLHKALTKKVIRDSRIPTADFICVYDITDLEKMHLHYPLFAKPVAEGTGKGIGSASFIEDREQLESAVAFLLEKFNQPVLVEEYLPGREFTVGITGTGKNAEVIGGMEILFEKGVEESYSYENKANYKSNIRYSLIKDPIEHKVYSLALDAWRALECRDGGRIDIRCDASGRPNFIEVNPLAGLNPDDSDLPIICRMKGISYNELISKIINSAISRKVNR
;
A
#
# COMPACT_ATOMS: atom_id res chain seq x y z
N MET A 1 9.04 26.22 -6.88
CA MET A 1 9.56 25.06 -6.15
C MET A 1 10.17 24.05 -7.14
N LYS A 2 11.22 23.34 -6.70
CA LYS A 2 11.85 22.23 -7.41
C LYS A 2 11.59 20.94 -6.64
N PHE A 3 10.94 19.96 -7.28
CA PHE A 3 10.72 18.64 -6.74
C PHE A 3 11.85 17.68 -7.14
N GLY A 4 12.45 17.00 -6.17
CA GLY A 4 13.23 15.79 -6.41
C GLY A 4 12.29 14.60 -6.54
N LEU A 5 12.59 13.66 -7.47
CA LEU A 5 11.82 12.43 -7.62
C LEU A 5 12.68 11.26 -7.16
N THR A 6 12.23 10.54 -6.12
CA THR A 6 12.85 9.30 -5.66
C THR A 6 11.95 8.12 -5.99
N TYR A 7 12.53 7.07 -6.56
CA TYR A 7 11.83 5.89 -7.08
C TYR A 7 12.79 4.71 -7.23
N ASP A 8 12.24 3.51 -7.22
CA ASP A 8 12.95 2.30 -7.64
C ASP A 8 12.47 1.90 -9.03
N LEU A 9 13.37 1.94 -10.04
CA LEU A 9 13.03 1.60 -11.41
C LEU A 9 13.21 0.09 -11.63
N ARG A 10 12.13 -0.61 -11.93
CA ARG A 10 12.12 -2.07 -12.11
C ARG A 10 13.22 -2.58 -13.04
N ASP A 11 13.42 -1.91 -14.18
CA ASP A 11 14.39 -2.32 -15.19
C ASP A 11 15.84 -2.20 -14.73
N ASP A 12 16.15 -1.30 -13.79
CA ASP A 12 17.50 -1.19 -13.25
C ASP A 12 17.83 -2.38 -12.34
N TYR A 13 16.89 -2.82 -11.54
CA TYR A 13 17.07 -4.02 -10.71
C TYR A 13 17.08 -5.31 -11.53
N ARG A 14 16.29 -5.41 -12.62
CA ARG A 14 16.37 -6.53 -13.56
C ARG A 14 17.74 -6.65 -14.22
N LYS A 15 18.37 -5.53 -14.59
CA LYS A 15 19.76 -5.51 -15.10
C LYS A 15 20.77 -6.02 -14.08
N LEU A 16 20.48 -5.89 -12.79
CA LEU A 16 21.28 -6.43 -11.69
C LEU A 16 20.99 -7.91 -11.39
N GLY A 17 20.04 -8.54 -12.09
CA GLY A 17 19.74 -9.96 -11.99
C GLY A 17 18.56 -10.30 -11.07
N TYR A 18 17.81 -9.32 -10.55
CA TYR A 18 16.61 -9.58 -9.76
C TYR A 18 15.46 -10.08 -10.64
N SER A 19 14.67 -11.00 -10.09
CA SER A 19 13.49 -11.58 -10.74
C SER A 19 12.32 -10.61 -10.84
N ASP A 20 11.31 -11.00 -11.62
CA ASP A 20 10.05 -10.26 -11.74
C ASP A 20 9.26 -10.25 -10.43
N GLU A 21 9.31 -11.32 -9.62
CA GLU A 21 8.67 -11.39 -8.30
C GLU A 21 9.34 -10.45 -7.30
N GLU A 22 10.67 -10.39 -7.27
CA GLU A 22 11.43 -9.50 -6.39
C GLU A 22 11.19 -8.02 -6.70
N THR A 23 11.03 -7.68 -7.98
CA THR A 23 10.87 -6.31 -8.47
C THR A 23 9.41 -5.92 -8.72
N ALA A 24 8.46 -6.75 -8.28
CA ALA A 24 7.04 -6.57 -8.60
C ALA A 24 6.43 -5.26 -8.09
N GLU A 25 6.94 -4.73 -6.97
CA GLU A 25 6.50 -3.46 -6.37
C GLU A 25 7.11 -2.24 -7.06
N PHE A 26 8.23 -2.40 -7.79
CA PHE A 26 8.94 -1.29 -8.39
C PHE A 26 8.25 -0.74 -9.62
N ASP A 27 8.37 0.56 -9.80
CA ASP A 27 7.76 1.29 -10.89
C ASP A 27 8.46 1.08 -12.23
N LYS A 28 7.71 1.35 -13.30
CA LYS A 28 8.21 1.42 -14.66
C LYS A 28 8.49 2.87 -15.05
N GLU A 29 9.24 3.06 -16.14
CA GLU A 29 9.59 4.38 -16.66
C GLU A 29 8.34 5.23 -17.00
N ASP A 30 7.27 4.62 -17.48
CA ASP A 30 6.00 5.30 -17.81
C ASP A 30 5.35 5.94 -16.57
N THR A 31 5.40 5.26 -15.40
CA THR A 31 4.94 5.82 -14.12
C THR A 31 5.74 7.07 -13.74
N ILE A 32 7.07 6.96 -13.80
CA ILE A 32 7.97 8.09 -13.45
C ILE A 32 7.73 9.28 -14.37
N TYR A 33 7.60 9.01 -15.68
CA TYR A 33 7.31 10.03 -16.67
C TYR A 33 5.95 10.71 -16.45
N ALA A 34 4.91 9.94 -16.11
CA ALA A 34 3.57 10.47 -15.85
C ALA A 34 3.57 11.40 -14.63
N ILE A 35 4.22 10.99 -13.52
CA ILE A 35 4.35 11.82 -12.31
C ILE A 35 5.13 13.09 -12.63
N GLU A 36 6.28 12.96 -13.29
CA GLU A 36 7.12 14.10 -13.66
C GLU A 36 6.35 15.11 -14.53
N SER A 37 5.58 14.62 -15.51
CA SER A 37 4.77 15.47 -16.38
C SER A 37 3.68 16.20 -15.60
N ALA A 38 2.96 15.51 -14.72
CA ALA A 38 1.91 16.11 -13.90
C ALA A 38 2.46 17.19 -12.95
N ILE A 39 3.65 16.97 -12.35
CA ILE A 39 4.32 17.97 -11.51
C ILE A 39 4.71 19.21 -12.34
N LYS A 40 5.23 19.02 -13.56
CA LYS A 40 5.58 20.12 -14.48
C LYS A 40 4.35 20.91 -14.93
N GLU A 41 3.25 20.22 -15.23
CA GLU A 41 1.97 20.86 -15.59
C GLU A 41 1.37 21.65 -14.43
N ALA A 42 1.60 21.22 -13.18
CA ALA A 42 1.26 22.00 -11.98
C ALA A 42 2.16 23.23 -11.77
N GLY A 43 3.11 23.51 -12.67
CA GLY A 43 3.97 24.70 -12.65
C GLY A 43 5.26 24.56 -11.84
N PHE A 44 5.64 23.34 -11.45
CA PHE A 44 6.85 23.09 -10.69
C PHE A 44 7.99 22.56 -11.56
N LYS A 45 9.25 22.73 -11.10
CA LYS A 45 10.42 22.10 -11.70
C LYS A 45 10.65 20.72 -11.09
N THR A 46 11.23 19.80 -11.85
CA THR A 46 11.57 18.45 -11.41
C THR A 46 13.04 18.13 -11.61
N GLU A 47 13.58 17.27 -10.76
CA GLU A 47 14.87 16.61 -10.93
C GLU A 47 14.72 15.15 -10.53
N ARG A 48 15.01 14.21 -11.43
CA ARG A 48 15.03 12.79 -11.14
C ARG A 48 16.25 12.46 -10.30
N ILE A 49 16.04 11.90 -9.12
CA ILE A 49 17.12 11.48 -8.21
C ILE A 49 17.34 9.97 -8.35
N GLY A 50 16.29 9.17 -8.29
CA GLY A 50 16.36 7.71 -8.34
C GLY A 50 16.17 7.07 -6.96
N ASN A 51 16.81 5.92 -6.74
CA ASN A 51 16.66 5.13 -5.53
C ASN A 51 17.41 5.72 -4.31
N MET A 52 17.36 5.00 -3.19
CA MET A 52 18.00 5.41 -1.94
C MET A 52 19.50 5.70 -2.11
N PHE A 53 20.23 4.89 -2.88
CA PHE A 53 21.67 5.09 -3.09
C PHE A 53 21.95 6.38 -3.88
N ALA A 54 21.17 6.64 -4.93
CA ALA A 54 21.26 7.88 -5.69
C ALA A 54 20.88 9.10 -4.83
N LEU A 55 19.92 8.96 -3.90
CA LEU A 55 19.60 10.03 -2.96
C LEU A 55 20.76 10.31 -2.00
N VAL A 56 21.44 9.28 -1.49
CA VAL A 56 22.66 9.47 -0.66
C VAL A 56 23.72 10.25 -1.40
N GLU A 57 24.02 9.91 -2.67
CA GLU A 57 24.97 10.63 -3.51
C GLU A 57 24.53 12.09 -3.76
N PHE A 58 23.24 12.29 -4.05
CA PHE A 58 22.64 13.60 -4.26
C PHE A 58 22.83 14.52 -3.03
N LEU A 59 22.48 14.02 -1.85
CA LEU A 59 22.57 14.77 -0.59
C LEU A 59 24.03 15.00 -0.15
N SER A 60 24.89 14.01 -0.28
CA SER A 60 26.33 14.13 0.08
C SER A 60 27.09 15.08 -0.83
N ALA A 61 26.64 15.25 -2.09
CA ALA A 61 27.17 16.26 -3.01
C ALA A 61 26.68 17.70 -2.69
N GLY A 62 25.92 17.90 -1.61
CA GLY A 62 25.34 19.19 -1.23
C GLY A 62 24.21 19.67 -2.13
N LYS A 63 23.64 18.79 -2.97
CA LYS A 63 22.46 19.11 -3.78
C LYS A 63 21.21 19.17 -2.91
N THR A 64 20.23 19.96 -3.33
CA THR A 64 18.97 20.17 -2.62
C THR A 64 17.77 20.17 -3.58
N ALA A 65 16.62 19.79 -3.04
CA ALA A 65 15.30 20.01 -3.61
C ALA A 65 14.45 20.76 -2.58
N ASP A 66 13.45 21.54 -3.03
CA ASP A 66 12.54 22.20 -2.12
C ASP A 66 11.57 21.22 -1.44
N MET A 67 11.30 20.11 -2.13
CA MET A 67 10.49 18.97 -1.67
C MET A 67 10.85 17.72 -2.50
N VAL A 68 10.77 16.53 -1.90
CA VAL A 68 10.95 15.26 -2.60
C VAL A 68 9.61 14.58 -2.77
N PHE A 69 9.26 14.21 -4.00
CA PHE A 69 8.15 13.31 -4.29
C PHE A 69 8.69 11.88 -4.25
N ASN A 70 8.39 11.17 -3.16
CA ASN A 70 8.94 9.84 -2.89
C ASN A 70 7.95 8.75 -3.25
N ILE A 71 8.34 7.87 -4.18
CA ILE A 71 7.62 6.63 -4.53
C ILE A 71 8.54 5.41 -4.48
N ALA A 72 9.70 5.53 -3.81
CA ALA A 72 10.62 4.41 -3.69
C ALA A 72 10.16 3.42 -2.61
N GLU A 73 10.05 2.16 -2.98
CA GLU A 73 9.62 1.05 -2.13
C GLU A 73 10.77 0.47 -1.29
N GLY A 74 11.99 0.57 -1.80
CA GLY A 74 13.17 -0.06 -1.22
C GLY A 74 13.20 -1.58 -1.42
N MET A 75 14.41 -2.16 -1.44
CA MET A 75 14.59 -3.59 -1.68
C MET A 75 14.69 -4.40 -0.39
N TYR A 76 15.40 -3.91 0.62
CA TYR A 76 15.78 -4.68 1.78
C TYR A 76 15.40 -4.05 3.11
N GLY A 77 15.09 -4.89 4.08
CA GLY A 77 14.84 -4.52 5.47
C GLY A 77 13.37 -4.42 5.83
N ALA A 78 13.08 -4.66 7.10
CA ALA A 78 11.71 -4.65 7.64
C ALA A 78 11.02 -3.27 7.59
N GLY A 79 11.77 -2.22 7.33
CA GLY A 79 11.27 -0.85 7.14
C GLY A 79 11.77 -0.24 5.83
N ARG A 80 11.84 -1.01 4.73
CA ARG A 80 12.43 -0.58 3.46
C ARG A 80 11.80 0.69 2.89
N GLU A 81 10.49 0.83 2.95
CA GLU A 81 9.77 2.02 2.50
C GLU A 81 10.11 3.29 3.31
N ALA A 82 10.53 3.11 4.56
CA ALA A 82 10.86 4.21 5.48
C ALA A 82 12.30 4.75 5.30
N GLN A 83 13.15 4.10 4.51
CA GLN A 83 14.57 4.47 4.38
C GLN A 83 14.75 5.86 3.75
N ILE A 84 14.04 6.14 2.67
CA ILE A 84 14.07 7.47 2.01
C ILE A 84 13.54 8.57 2.93
N PRO A 85 12.35 8.46 3.54
CA PRO A 85 11.87 9.45 4.51
C PRO A 85 12.85 9.68 5.68
N ALA A 86 13.43 8.61 6.25
CA ALA A 86 14.39 8.74 7.34
C ALA A 86 15.63 9.55 6.94
N LEU A 87 16.14 9.34 5.72
CA LEU A 87 17.25 10.09 5.19
C LEU A 87 16.87 11.56 4.96
N LEU A 88 15.69 11.81 4.37
CA LEU A 88 15.19 13.16 4.15
C LEU A 88 14.94 13.92 5.46
N ASP A 89 14.40 13.26 6.49
CA ASP A 89 14.24 13.83 7.84
C ASP A 89 15.60 14.24 8.42
N ALA A 90 16.64 13.40 8.30
CA ALA A 90 17.98 13.70 8.80
C ALA A 90 18.60 14.92 8.10
N TYR A 91 18.33 15.11 6.81
CA TYR A 91 18.79 16.26 6.03
C TYR A 91 17.82 17.46 6.05
N ARG A 92 16.69 17.35 6.77
CA ARG A 92 15.63 18.39 6.86
C ARG A 92 15.08 18.81 5.50
N VAL A 93 14.90 17.85 4.62
CA VAL A 93 14.27 18.01 3.30
C VAL A 93 12.81 17.59 3.41
N ASP A 94 11.89 18.46 3.03
CA ASP A 94 10.46 18.12 3.00
C ASP A 94 10.15 17.10 1.89
N TYR A 95 9.14 16.27 2.12
CA TYR A 95 8.74 15.24 1.17
C TYR A 95 7.23 15.00 1.16
N VAL A 96 6.77 14.42 0.08
CA VAL A 96 5.39 13.99 -0.15
C VAL A 96 5.19 12.60 0.46
N PHE A 97 3.96 12.32 0.88
CA PHE A 97 3.50 11.10 1.54
C PHE A 97 3.87 10.97 3.02
N SER A 98 3.62 9.79 3.55
CA SER A 98 3.74 9.48 4.97
C SER A 98 5.19 9.47 5.43
N ASP A 99 5.39 9.72 6.73
CA ASP A 99 6.73 9.81 7.30
C ASP A 99 7.34 8.43 7.62
N THR A 100 8.57 8.49 8.10
CA THR A 100 9.39 7.34 8.48
C THR A 100 8.66 6.37 9.43
N VAL A 101 7.99 6.90 10.44
CA VAL A 101 7.30 6.08 11.45
C VAL A 101 6.11 5.37 10.82
N ILE A 102 5.33 6.10 10.04
CA ILE A 102 4.10 5.58 9.42
C ILE A 102 4.44 4.54 8.35
N LEU A 103 5.41 4.81 7.47
CA LEU A 103 5.79 3.83 6.44
C LEU A 103 6.39 2.56 7.04
N ALA A 104 7.24 2.66 8.06
CA ALA A 104 7.75 1.49 8.76
C ALA A 104 6.64 0.68 9.46
N LEU A 105 5.66 1.36 10.07
CA LEU A 105 4.52 0.74 10.74
C LEU A 105 3.62 0.03 9.72
N THR A 106 3.24 0.72 8.65
CA THR A 106 2.20 0.26 7.69
C THR A 106 2.70 -0.86 6.79
N LEU A 107 3.99 -0.92 6.50
CA LEU A 107 4.60 -2.06 5.84
C LEU A 107 4.40 -3.36 6.65
N HIS A 108 4.45 -3.29 7.97
CA HIS A 108 4.26 -4.44 8.86
C HIS A 108 2.78 -4.64 9.22
N LYS A 109 2.05 -5.41 8.42
CA LYS A 109 0.59 -5.61 8.52
C LYS A 109 0.09 -5.94 9.93
N ALA A 110 0.79 -6.80 10.68
CA ALA A 110 0.38 -7.18 12.03
C ALA A 110 0.51 -6.02 13.04
N LEU A 111 1.55 -5.16 12.92
CA LEU A 111 1.67 -3.96 13.77
C LEU A 111 0.59 -2.93 13.41
N THR A 112 0.36 -2.72 12.13
CA THR A 112 -0.74 -1.87 11.63
C THR A 112 -2.08 -2.30 12.21
N LYS A 113 -2.41 -3.59 12.11
CA LYS A 113 -3.67 -4.13 12.66
C LYS A 113 -3.78 -4.00 14.18
N LYS A 114 -2.66 -4.03 14.92
CA LYS A 114 -2.67 -3.74 16.38
C LYS A 114 -3.09 -2.30 16.66
N VAL A 115 -2.58 -1.32 15.90
CA VAL A 115 -2.98 0.10 16.02
C VAL A 115 -4.44 0.28 15.62
N ILE A 116 -4.89 -0.31 14.53
CA ILE A 116 -6.28 -0.29 14.06
C ILE A 116 -7.23 -0.84 15.13
N ARG A 117 -6.90 -2.00 15.73
CA ARG A 117 -7.69 -2.61 16.79
C ARG A 117 -7.74 -1.77 18.06
N ASP A 118 -6.60 -1.19 18.48
CA ASP A 118 -6.53 -0.28 19.63
C ASP A 118 -7.38 0.98 19.40
N SER A 119 -7.43 1.47 18.17
CA SER A 119 -8.29 2.57 17.73
C SER A 119 -9.78 2.17 17.58
N ARG A 120 -10.15 0.92 17.93
CA ARG A 120 -11.50 0.35 17.85
C ARG A 120 -12.09 0.34 16.42
N ILE A 121 -11.24 0.29 15.42
CA ILE A 121 -11.63 0.13 14.01
C ILE A 121 -11.77 -1.36 13.73
N PRO A 122 -12.88 -1.83 13.13
CA PRO A 122 -13.09 -3.24 12.82
C PRO A 122 -11.99 -3.81 11.93
N THR A 123 -11.43 -4.95 12.32
CA THR A 123 -10.47 -5.76 11.55
C THR A 123 -10.61 -7.21 11.99
N ALA A 124 -10.33 -8.17 11.11
CA ALA A 124 -10.37 -9.59 11.45
C ALA A 124 -9.43 -9.90 12.63
N ASP A 125 -9.79 -10.84 13.47
CA ASP A 125 -8.91 -11.37 14.51
C ASP A 125 -7.70 -12.04 13.85
N PHE A 126 -6.52 -11.88 14.46
CA PHE A 126 -5.26 -12.31 13.88
C PHE A 126 -4.19 -12.62 14.91
N ILE A 127 -3.21 -13.41 14.47
CA ILE A 127 -1.91 -13.58 15.13
C ILE A 127 -0.78 -13.27 14.16
N CYS A 128 0.39 -12.91 14.70
CA CYS A 128 1.63 -12.80 13.95
C CYS A 128 2.52 -13.97 14.38
N VAL A 129 2.86 -14.83 13.44
CA VAL A 129 3.62 -16.06 13.66
C VAL A 129 5.08 -15.82 13.28
N TYR A 130 5.99 -15.90 14.26
CA TYR A 130 7.44 -15.79 14.08
C TYR A 130 8.11 -17.15 13.98
N ASP A 131 7.52 -18.16 14.66
CA ASP A 131 7.93 -19.53 14.65
C ASP A 131 6.68 -20.43 14.65
N ILE A 132 6.82 -21.64 14.06
CA ILE A 132 5.69 -22.57 13.94
C ILE A 132 5.03 -22.91 15.28
N THR A 133 5.80 -22.88 16.38
CA THR A 133 5.30 -23.11 17.73
C THR A 133 4.35 -22.02 18.26
N ASP A 134 4.35 -20.83 17.64
CA ASP A 134 3.38 -19.78 17.98
C ASP A 134 1.94 -20.20 17.67
N LEU A 135 1.75 -21.16 16.75
CA LEU A 135 0.44 -21.70 16.40
C LEU A 135 -0.23 -22.48 17.57
N GLU A 136 0.53 -22.93 18.56
CA GLU A 136 0.00 -23.58 19.76
C GLU A 136 -0.84 -22.63 20.61
N LYS A 137 -0.59 -21.32 20.51
CA LYS A 137 -1.29 -20.25 21.25
C LYS A 137 -2.44 -19.63 20.44
N MET A 138 -2.74 -20.19 19.29
CA MET A 138 -3.77 -19.65 18.40
C MET A 138 -5.18 -19.95 18.94
N HIS A 139 -6.04 -18.92 18.91
CA HIS A 139 -7.46 -19.00 19.29
C HIS A 139 -8.38 -18.49 18.17
N LEU A 140 -7.92 -18.55 16.91
CA LEU A 140 -8.67 -18.12 15.73
C LEU A 140 -9.60 -19.25 15.23
N HIS A 141 -10.68 -18.86 14.54
CA HIS A 141 -11.67 -19.77 13.97
C HIS A 141 -11.46 -19.94 12.47
N TYR A 142 -11.52 -21.17 12.00
CA TYR A 142 -11.46 -21.48 10.57
C TYR A 142 -12.74 -21.03 9.84
N PRO A 143 -12.66 -20.69 8.55
CA PRO A 143 -11.45 -20.64 7.72
C PRO A 143 -10.54 -19.47 8.06
N LEU A 144 -9.23 -19.64 7.81
CA LEU A 144 -8.20 -18.65 8.05
C LEU A 144 -7.57 -18.18 6.74
N PHE A 145 -6.82 -17.08 6.81
CA PHE A 145 -6.01 -16.57 5.71
C PHE A 145 -4.59 -16.28 6.19
N ALA A 146 -3.59 -16.82 5.48
CA ALA A 146 -2.19 -16.60 5.80
C ALA A 146 -1.46 -15.84 4.69
N LYS A 147 -0.64 -14.86 5.10
CA LYS A 147 0.19 -14.05 4.17
C LYS A 147 1.47 -13.56 4.87
N PRO A 148 2.54 -13.24 4.12
CA PRO A 148 3.71 -12.58 4.69
C PRO A 148 3.35 -11.24 5.31
N VAL A 149 4.05 -10.85 6.36
CA VAL A 149 3.75 -9.64 7.11
C VAL A 149 4.07 -8.36 6.35
N ALA A 150 5.13 -8.35 5.54
CA ALA A 150 5.70 -7.13 4.96
C ALA A 150 5.89 -7.19 3.43
N GLU A 151 5.03 -7.93 2.74
CA GLU A 151 5.01 -7.98 1.28
C GLU A 151 3.80 -7.23 0.70
N GLY A 152 4.03 -6.59 -0.46
CA GLY A 152 3.00 -5.91 -1.25
C GLY A 152 2.64 -6.68 -2.53
N THR A 153 1.77 -6.08 -3.36
CA THR A 153 1.34 -6.61 -4.67
C THR A 153 0.84 -8.06 -4.68
N GLY A 154 0.40 -8.58 -3.52
CA GLY A 154 -0.07 -9.96 -3.37
C GLY A 154 1.03 -11.01 -3.36
N LYS A 155 2.31 -10.64 -3.19
CA LYS A 155 3.39 -11.62 -3.02
C LYS A 155 3.13 -12.54 -1.83
N GLY A 156 3.28 -13.85 -2.04
CA GLY A 156 3.00 -14.87 -1.04
C GLY A 156 1.51 -15.17 -0.83
N ILE A 157 0.61 -14.58 -1.63
CA ILE A 157 -0.81 -14.89 -1.63
C ILE A 157 -1.13 -15.79 -2.85
N GLY A 158 -1.78 -16.92 -2.58
CA GLY A 158 -2.22 -17.90 -3.58
C GLY A 158 -3.28 -18.82 -2.99
N SER A 159 -3.59 -19.93 -3.66
CA SER A 159 -4.58 -20.93 -3.21
C SER A 159 -4.30 -21.47 -1.81
N ALA A 160 -3.02 -21.65 -1.47
CA ALA A 160 -2.60 -22.10 -0.14
C ALA A 160 -2.78 -21.05 0.98
N SER A 161 -3.15 -19.81 0.64
CA SER A 161 -3.42 -18.78 1.65
C SER A 161 -4.77 -18.93 2.33
N PHE A 162 -5.75 -19.58 1.66
CA PHE A 162 -7.04 -19.94 2.26
C PHE A 162 -6.92 -21.30 2.95
N ILE A 163 -7.30 -21.35 4.23
CA ILE A 163 -6.95 -22.43 5.15
C ILE A 163 -8.20 -22.89 5.90
N GLU A 164 -8.56 -24.16 5.77
CA GLU A 164 -9.77 -24.73 6.34
C GLU A 164 -9.49 -25.60 7.59
N ASP A 165 -8.24 -26.04 7.77
CA ASP A 165 -7.89 -26.93 8.86
C ASP A 165 -6.43 -26.72 9.36
N ARG A 166 -6.08 -27.46 10.40
CA ARG A 166 -4.78 -27.35 11.08
C ARG A 166 -3.61 -27.82 10.22
N GLU A 167 -3.78 -28.85 9.41
CA GLU A 167 -2.72 -29.40 8.57
C GLU A 167 -2.33 -28.41 7.46
N GLN A 168 -3.35 -27.82 6.81
CA GLN A 168 -3.14 -26.76 5.83
C GLN A 168 -2.46 -25.52 6.46
N LEU A 169 -2.88 -25.16 7.69
CA LEU A 169 -2.28 -24.03 8.42
C LEU A 169 -0.78 -24.22 8.66
N GLU A 170 -0.40 -25.36 9.21
CA GLU A 170 1.00 -25.67 9.52
C GLU A 170 1.84 -25.69 8.25
N SER A 171 1.34 -26.32 7.17
CA SER A 171 2.01 -26.37 5.88
C SER A 171 2.20 -24.98 5.24
N ALA A 172 1.14 -24.16 5.22
CA ALA A 172 1.19 -22.82 4.64
C ALA A 172 2.11 -21.89 5.41
N VAL A 173 2.03 -21.90 6.74
CA VAL A 173 2.88 -21.06 7.61
C VAL A 173 4.34 -21.47 7.49
N ALA A 174 4.67 -22.77 7.51
CA ALA A 174 6.04 -23.25 7.35
C ALA A 174 6.64 -22.79 6.01
N PHE A 175 5.88 -22.96 4.92
CA PHE A 175 6.28 -22.50 3.59
C PHE A 175 6.55 -20.99 3.54
N LEU A 176 5.64 -20.17 4.11
CA LEU A 176 5.77 -18.72 4.07
C LEU A 176 6.94 -18.22 4.92
N LEU A 177 7.15 -18.80 6.12
CA LEU A 177 8.30 -18.48 6.96
C LEU A 177 9.63 -18.77 6.27
N GLU A 178 9.73 -19.93 5.61
CA GLU A 178 10.95 -20.34 4.88
C GLU A 178 11.17 -19.46 3.63
N LYS A 179 10.14 -19.33 2.77
CA LYS A 179 10.28 -18.63 1.48
C LYS A 179 10.60 -17.15 1.65
N PHE A 180 9.92 -16.47 2.57
CA PHE A 180 10.03 -15.01 2.72
C PHE A 180 10.96 -14.56 3.84
N ASN A 181 11.43 -15.48 4.68
CA ASN A 181 12.31 -15.17 5.83
C ASN A 181 11.79 -13.99 6.68
N GLN A 182 10.50 -13.98 6.94
CA GLN A 182 9.80 -12.96 7.71
C GLN A 182 8.59 -13.57 8.43
N PRO A 183 8.02 -12.89 9.46
CA PRO A 183 6.83 -13.37 10.14
C PRO A 183 5.62 -13.51 9.18
N VAL A 184 4.70 -14.39 9.56
CA VAL A 184 3.45 -14.64 8.83
C VAL A 184 2.28 -14.06 9.61
N LEU A 185 1.45 -13.28 8.95
CA LEU A 185 0.13 -12.88 9.45
C LEU A 185 -0.87 -13.99 9.16
N VAL A 186 -1.49 -14.53 10.21
CA VAL A 186 -2.63 -15.46 10.12
C VAL A 186 -3.84 -14.74 10.68
N GLU A 187 -4.91 -14.64 9.91
CA GLU A 187 -6.13 -13.92 10.27
C GLU A 187 -7.39 -14.72 9.94
N GLU A 188 -8.50 -14.48 10.64
CA GLU A 188 -9.79 -15.05 10.29
C GLU A 188 -10.22 -14.55 8.90
N TYR A 189 -10.68 -15.48 8.05
CA TYR A 189 -11.08 -15.15 6.70
C TYR A 189 -12.37 -14.32 6.66
N LEU A 190 -12.37 -13.27 5.91
CA LEU A 190 -13.53 -12.41 5.68
C LEU A 190 -14.19 -12.79 4.35
N PRO A 191 -15.38 -13.45 4.35
CA PRO A 191 -15.97 -14.02 3.14
C PRO A 191 -16.77 -13.03 2.29
N GLY A 192 -16.92 -11.79 2.74
CA GLY A 192 -17.79 -10.81 2.09
C GLY A 192 -17.11 -9.99 1.00
N ARG A 193 -17.81 -8.96 0.58
CA ARG A 193 -17.42 -8.01 -0.48
C ARG A 193 -16.10 -7.32 -0.14
N GLU A 194 -15.29 -7.08 -1.16
CA GLU A 194 -13.98 -6.43 -1.05
C GLU A 194 -13.98 -5.06 -1.72
N PHE A 195 -13.35 -4.09 -1.05
CA PHE A 195 -13.33 -2.69 -1.48
C PHE A 195 -11.94 -2.09 -1.35
N THR A 196 -11.62 -1.18 -2.27
CA THR A 196 -10.46 -0.30 -2.16
C THR A 196 -10.93 1.15 -2.18
N VAL A 197 -10.47 1.95 -1.21
CA VAL A 197 -10.87 3.35 -1.04
C VAL A 197 -9.67 4.26 -1.20
N GLY A 198 -9.71 5.16 -2.18
CA GLY A 198 -8.71 6.20 -2.39
C GLY A 198 -8.92 7.39 -1.46
N ILE A 199 -7.85 7.84 -0.84
CA ILE A 199 -7.85 8.98 0.09
C ILE A 199 -6.77 9.97 -0.33
N THR A 200 -7.07 11.27 -0.22
CA THR A 200 -6.08 12.34 -0.29
C THR A 200 -6.17 13.24 0.93
N GLY A 201 -5.07 13.94 1.23
CA GLY A 201 -5.00 14.85 2.37
C GLY A 201 -4.44 14.22 3.66
N THR A 202 -4.31 15.06 4.68
CA THR A 202 -3.65 14.75 5.95
C THR A 202 -4.51 15.16 7.13
N GLY A 203 -4.61 14.32 8.16
CA GLY A 203 -5.33 14.59 9.40
C GLY A 203 -6.79 14.96 9.16
N LYS A 204 -7.24 16.13 9.68
CA LYS A 204 -8.61 16.61 9.50
C LYS A 204 -8.98 16.98 8.05
N ASN A 205 -7.97 17.24 7.22
CA ASN A 205 -8.15 17.58 5.80
C ASN A 205 -8.12 16.33 4.90
N ALA A 206 -8.00 15.14 5.49
CA ALA A 206 -8.11 13.91 4.73
C ALA A 206 -9.54 13.71 4.22
N GLU A 207 -9.67 13.41 2.93
CA GLU A 207 -10.94 13.19 2.24
C GLU A 207 -10.90 11.93 1.37
N VAL A 208 -12.02 11.23 1.27
CA VAL A 208 -12.20 10.13 0.32
C VAL A 208 -12.41 10.72 -1.07
N ILE A 209 -11.59 10.30 -2.03
CA ILE A 209 -11.75 10.68 -3.45
C ILE A 209 -12.65 9.71 -4.21
N GLY A 210 -12.82 8.50 -3.70
CA GLY A 210 -13.69 7.48 -4.25
C GLY A 210 -13.38 6.11 -3.69
N GLY A 211 -14.25 5.15 -4.01
CA GLY A 211 -14.04 3.74 -3.68
C GLY A 211 -14.57 2.85 -4.78
N MET A 212 -13.90 1.73 -4.96
CA MET A 212 -14.31 0.68 -5.89
C MET A 212 -14.45 -0.65 -5.18
N GLU A 213 -15.38 -1.46 -5.65
CA GLU A 213 -15.55 -2.86 -5.30
C GLU A 213 -14.74 -3.72 -6.26
N ILE A 214 -14.06 -4.71 -5.72
CA ILE A 214 -13.28 -5.70 -6.46
C ILE A 214 -14.17 -6.92 -6.66
N LEU A 215 -14.52 -7.19 -7.91
CA LEU A 215 -15.40 -8.28 -8.32
C LEU A 215 -14.58 -9.35 -9.04
N PHE A 216 -14.57 -10.56 -8.52
CA PHE A 216 -13.94 -11.71 -9.16
C PHE A 216 -14.91 -12.38 -10.15
N GLU A 217 -14.41 -12.76 -11.33
CA GLU A 217 -15.24 -13.56 -12.26
C GLU A 217 -15.50 -14.94 -11.69
N LYS A 218 -16.70 -15.49 -11.96
CA LYS A 218 -17.10 -16.81 -11.46
C LYS A 218 -16.10 -17.90 -11.90
N GLY A 219 -15.58 -18.64 -10.91
CA GLY A 219 -14.61 -19.71 -11.11
C GLY A 219 -13.13 -19.34 -10.94
N VAL A 220 -12.85 -18.07 -10.65
CA VAL A 220 -11.54 -17.60 -10.21
C VAL A 220 -11.50 -17.66 -8.67
N GLU A 221 -10.36 -18.10 -8.10
CA GLU A 221 -10.18 -18.05 -6.64
C GLU A 221 -10.44 -16.63 -6.11
N GLU A 222 -11.30 -16.52 -5.10
CA GLU A 222 -11.74 -15.25 -4.51
C GLU A 222 -10.64 -14.62 -3.62
N SER A 223 -9.41 -14.58 -4.12
CA SER A 223 -8.31 -13.90 -3.47
C SER A 223 -7.61 -12.95 -4.44
N TYR A 224 -7.28 -11.76 -3.95
CA TYR A 224 -6.50 -10.76 -4.68
C TYR A 224 -5.02 -11.16 -4.65
N SER A 225 -4.70 -12.32 -5.26
CA SER A 225 -3.36 -12.90 -5.32
C SER A 225 -2.46 -12.16 -6.30
N TYR A 226 -1.14 -12.38 -6.19
CA TYR A 226 -0.16 -11.86 -7.15
C TYR A 226 -0.48 -12.30 -8.60
N GLU A 227 -0.88 -13.57 -8.80
CA GLU A 227 -1.25 -14.11 -10.12
C GLU A 227 -2.52 -13.45 -10.67
N ASN A 228 -3.53 -13.26 -9.81
CA ASN A 228 -4.76 -12.55 -10.20
C ASN A 228 -4.47 -11.08 -10.50
N LYS A 229 -3.59 -10.42 -9.75
CA LYS A 229 -3.19 -9.03 -10.00
C LYS A 229 -2.34 -8.88 -11.27
N ALA A 230 -1.48 -9.84 -11.58
CA ALA A 230 -0.73 -9.87 -12.84
C ALA A 230 -1.63 -10.10 -14.07
N ASN A 231 -2.75 -10.84 -13.91
CA ASN A 231 -3.73 -11.14 -14.93
C ASN A 231 -5.08 -10.39 -14.73
N TYR A 232 -5.07 -9.26 -14.01
CA TYR A 232 -6.28 -8.57 -13.55
C TYR A 232 -7.24 -8.21 -14.70
N LYS A 233 -6.72 -7.91 -15.89
CA LYS A 233 -7.54 -7.54 -17.06
C LYS A 233 -8.51 -8.65 -17.52
N SER A 234 -8.24 -9.90 -17.15
CA SER A 234 -9.09 -11.04 -17.52
C SER A 234 -9.98 -11.55 -16.38
N ASN A 235 -9.60 -11.33 -15.11
CA ASN A 235 -10.19 -12.06 -13.98
C ASN A 235 -10.86 -11.15 -12.95
N ILE A 236 -10.64 -9.84 -13.02
CA ILE A 236 -11.12 -8.87 -12.03
C ILE A 236 -11.88 -7.76 -12.73
N ARG A 237 -13.03 -7.39 -12.17
CA ARG A 237 -13.80 -6.21 -12.55
C ARG A 237 -13.84 -5.22 -11.41
N TYR A 238 -13.64 -3.97 -11.72
CA TYR A 238 -13.82 -2.87 -10.80
C TYR A 238 -15.18 -2.20 -11.01
N SER A 239 -15.89 -1.94 -9.93
CA SER A 239 -17.16 -1.19 -9.95
C SER A 239 -17.13 -0.11 -8.87
N LEU A 240 -17.55 1.11 -9.21
CA LEU A 240 -17.75 2.13 -8.18
C LEU A 240 -18.79 1.65 -7.17
N ILE A 241 -18.56 1.91 -5.90
CA ILE A 241 -19.53 1.63 -4.84
C ILE A 241 -20.72 2.59 -5.05
N LYS A 242 -21.94 2.04 -5.13
CA LYS A 242 -23.15 2.82 -5.44
C LYS A 242 -24.34 2.47 -4.53
N ASP A 243 -24.10 1.69 -3.47
CA ASP A 243 -25.13 1.24 -2.56
C ASP A 243 -24.89 1.78 -1.12
N PRO A 244 -25.82 1.57 -0.18
CA PRO A 244 -25.73 2.14 1.17
C PRO A 244 -24.49 1.75 1.98
N ILE A 245 -23.73 0.72 1.56
CA ILE A 245 -22.50 0.32 2.25
C ILE A 245 -21.39 1.37 2.07
N GLU A 246 -21.47 2.20 1.02
CA GLU A 246 -20.50 3.24 0.70
C GLU A 246 -20.14 4.10 1.94
N HIS A 247 -21.16 4.58 2.65
CA HIS A 247 -20.95 5.39 3.84
C HIS A 247 -20.14 4.68 4.94
N LYS A 248 -20.41 3.39 5.16
CA LYS A 248 -19.70 2.61 6.17
C LYS A 248 -18.25 2.35 5.76
N VAL A 249 -18.04 2.03 4.49
CA VAL A 249 -16.74 1.78 3.90
C VAL A 249 -15.89 3.06 3.92
N TYR A 250 -16.45 4.19 3.51
CA TYR A 250 -15.74 5.48 3.50
C TYR A 250 -15.44 5.99 4.90
N SER A 251 -16.36 5.87 5.85
CA SER A 251 -16.12 6.22 7.25
C SER A 251 -14.97 5.40 7.83
N LEU A 252 -15.02 4.06 7.67
CA LEU A 252 -13.96 3.18 8.16
C LEU A 252 -12.61 3.51 7.54
N ALA A 253 -12.57 3.79 6.22
CA ALA A 253 -11.34 4.16 5.52
C ALA A 253 -10.74 5.46 6.07
N LEU A 254 -11.55 6.51 6.27
CA LEU A 254 -11.10 7.78 6.84
C LEU A 254 -10.64 7.64 8.30
N ASP A 255 -11.37 6.86 9.09
CA ASP A 255 -11.00 6.61 10.49
C ASP A 255 -9.67 5.87 10.57
N ALA A 256 -9.46 4.85 9.72
CA ALA A 256 -8.19 4.12 9.64
C ALA A 256 -7.04 5.02 9.17
N TRP A 257 -7.26 5.82 8.12
CA TRP A 257 -6.26 6.77 7.61
C TRP A 257 -5.79 7.76 8.67
N ARG A 258 -6.75 8.31 9.43
CA ARG A 258 -6.48 9.27 10.51
C ARG A 258 -5.84 8.62 11.73
N ALA A 259 -6.30 7.44 12.13
CA ALA A 259 -5.72 6.70 13.25
C ALA A 259 -4.27 6.28 13.00
N LEU A 260 -3.93 5.98 11.74
CA LEU A 260 -2.57 5.66 11.31
C LEU A 260 -1.73 6.91 10.97
N GLU A 261 -2.31 8.12 11.09
CA GLU A 261 -1.65 9.40 10.76
C GLU A 261 -1.07 9.45 9.34
N CYS A 262 -1.67 8.74 8.38
CA CYS A 262 -1.26 8.74 6.99
C CYS A 262 -1.39 10.11 6.34
N ARG A 263 -0.58 10.38 5.29
CA ARG A 263 -0.44 11.71 4.70
C ARG A 263 -0.59 11.70 3.19
N ASP A 264 -1.13 12.79 2.69
CA ASP A 264 -1.15 13.30 1.32
C ASP A 264 -1.93 12.46 0.33
N GLY A 265 -1.73 11.15 0.27
CA GLY A 265 -2.48 10.29 -0.64
C GLY A 265 -2.14 8.81 -0.47
N GLY A 266 -3.13 7.97 -0.72
CA GLY A 266 -2.98 6.53 -0.64
C GLY A 266 -4.33 5.81 -0.71
N ARG A 267 -4.36 4.55 -0.29
CA ARG A 267 -5.58 3.74 -0.30
C ARG A 267 -5.71 2.86 0.94
N ILE A 268 -6.96 2.55 1.28
CA ILE A 268 -7.34 1.60 2.32
C ILE A 268 -8.08 0.44 1.65
N ASP A 269 -7.66 -0.78 1.96
CA ASP A 269 -8.32 -2.01 1.52
C ASP A 269 -9.20 -2.56 2.64
N ILE A 270 -10.44 -2.90 2.29
CA ILE A 270 -11.52 -3.24 3.21
C ILE A 270 -12.23 -4.48 2.70
N ARG A 271 -12.56 -5.41 3.60
CA ARG A 271 -13.37 -6.58 3.26
C ARG A 271 -14.47 -6.81 4.29
N CYS A 272 -15.64 -7.25 3.83
CA CYS A 272 -16.75 -7.50 4.72
C CYS A 272 -16.65 -8.87 5.38
N ASP A 273 -17.11 -8.96 6.62
CA ASP A 273 -17.37 -10.24 7.28
C ASP A 273 -18.64 -10.92 6.75
N ALA A 274 -18.97 -12.11 7.27
CA ALA A 274 -20.16 -12.87 6.88
C ALA A 274 -21.49 -12.14 7.16
N SER A 275 -21.50 -11.15 8.06
CA SER A 275 -22.67 -10.31 8.34
C SER A 275 -22.78 -9.09 7.40
N GLY A 276 -21.80 -8.88 6.51
CA GLY A 276 -21.71 -7.72 5.62
C GLY A 276 -21.13 -6.48 6.31
N ARG A 277 -20.49 -6.59 7.47
CA ARG A 277 -19.83 -5.47 8.15
C ARG A 277 -18.44 -5.27 7.59
N PRO A 278 -18.08 -4.04 7.15
CA PRO A 278 -16.73 -3.73 6.66
C PRO A 278 -15.67 -3.88 7.76
N ASN A 279 -14.54 -4.45 7.41
CA ASN A 279 -13.36 -4.62 8.25
C ASN A 279 -12.12 -4.15 7.49
N PHE A 280 -11.22 -3.48 8.18
CA PHE A 280 -9.91 -3.07 7.66
C PHE A 280 -9.05 -4.30 7.32
N ILE A 281 -8.45 -4.29 6.14
CA ILE A 281 -7.46 -5.30 5.70
C ILE A 281 -6.06 -4.72 5.78
N GLU A 282 -5.80 -3.65 5.02
CA GLU A 282 -4.49 -2.99 4.98
C GLU A 282 -4.61 -1.54 4.49
N VAL A 283 -3.52 -0.80 4.69
CA VAL A 283 -3.33 0.56 4.18
C VAL A 283 -2.10 0.59 3.29
N ASN A 284 -2.18 1.36 2.22
CA ASN A 284 -1.07 1.64 1.32
C ASN A 284 -0.85 3.16 1.27
N PRO A 285 -0.07 3.74 2.21
CA PRO A 285 0.21 5.17 2.26
C PRO A 285 1.32 5.58 1.28
N LEU A 286 1.90 4.61 0.58
CA LEU A 286 2.74 4.74 -0.59
C LEU A 286 2.10 3.92 -1.72
N ALA A 287 0.92 4.35 -2.18
CA ALA A 287 0.15 3.62 -3.17
C ALA A 287 0.76 3.77 -4.57
N GLY A 288 0.68 2.71 -5.36
CA GLY A 288 1.09 2.77 -6.77
C GLY A 288 0.37 3.89 -7.54
N LEU A 289 1.11 4.56 -8.39
CA LEU A 289 0.66 5.72 -9.16
C LEU A 289 0.76 5.53 -10.69
N ASN A 290 0.90 4.29 -11.18
CA ASN A 290 0.81 4.05 -12.62
C ASN A 290 -0.59 4.46 -13.12
N PRO A 291 -0.69 5.34 -14.15
CA PRO A 291 -1.98 5.87 -14.62
C PRO A 291 -2.97 4.80 -15.07
N ASP A 292 -2.47 3.68 -15.59
CA ASP A 292 -3.30 2.64 -16.22
C ASP A 292 -3.61 1.48 -15.29
N ASP A 293 -2.65 1.08 -14.47
CA ASP A 293 -2.66 -0.20 -13.76
C ASP A 293 -2.81 -0.06 -12.23
N SER A 294 -2.61 1.13 -11.65
CA SER A 294 -2.69 1.32 -10.19
C SER A 294 -4.09 1.70 -9.71
N ASP A 295 -4.49 1.12 -8.58
CA ASP A 295 -5.86 1.25 -8.03
C ASP A 295 -6.25 2.70 -7.75
N LEU A 296 -5.35 3.52 -7.18
CA LEU A 296 -5.66 4.91 -6.85
C LEU A 296 -5.96 5.77 -8.10
N PRO A 297 -5.14 5.77 -9.17
CA PRO A 297 -5.48 6.37 -10.46
C PRO A 297 -6.73 5.78 -11.12
N ILE A 298 -6.96 4.46 -11.01
CA ILE A 298 -8.17 3.82 -11.54
C ILE A 298 -9.43 4.38 -10.86
N ILE A 299 -9.44 4.48 -9.52
CA ILE A 299 -10.54 5.10 -8.76
C ILE A 299 -10.79 6.53 -9.24
N CYS A 300 -9.74 7.34 -9.39
CA CYS A 300 -9.84 8.72 -9.87
C CYS A 300 -10.49 8.77 -11.27
N ARG A 301 -10.01 7.97 -12.21
CA ARG A 301 -10.55 7.89 -13.56
C ARG A 301 -12.04 7.49 -13.57
N MET A 302 -12.44 6.52 -12.74
CA MET A 302 -13.83 6.11 -12.60
C MET A 302 -14.72 7.22 -11.99
N LYS A 303 -14.16 8.12 -11.18
CA LYS A 303 -14.83 9.29 -10.60
C LYS A 303 -14.75 10.53 -11.48
N GLY A 304 -14.10 10.46 -12.65
CA GLY A 304 -13.92 11.61 -13.56
C GLY A 304 -12.85 12.60 -13.10
N ILE A 305 -11.96 12.20 -12.18
CA ILE A 305 -10.81 12.97 -11.72
C ILE A 305 -9.62 12.61 -12.60
N SER A 306 -9.00 13.61 -13.21
CA SER A 306 -7.83 13.38 -14.05
C SER A 306 -6.60 13.01 -13.23
N TYR A 307 -5.62 12.37 -13.88
CA TYR A 307 -4.35 12.03 -13.25
C TYR A 307 -3.61 13.27 -12.71
N ASN A 308 -3.61 14.36 -13.45
CA ASN A 308 -2.99 15.62 -13.06
C ASN A 308 -3.69 16.27 -11.85
N GLU A 309 -5.01 16.13 -11.73
CA GLU A 309 -5.74 16.56 -10.54
C GLU A 309 -5.38 15.71 -9.32
N LEU A 310 -5.24 14.39 -9.46
CA LEU A 310 -4.78 13.51 -8.39
C LEU A 310 -3.39 13.94 -7.88
N ILE A 311 -2.41 14.05 -8.77
CA ILE A 311 -1.05 14.46 -8.40
C ILE A 311 -1.05 15.87 -7.78
N SER A 312 -1.85 16.79 -8.31
CA SER A 312 -2.00 18.14 -7.73
C SER A 312 -2.60 18.12 -6.32
N LYS A 313 -3.61 17.28 -6.04
CA LYS A 313 -4.18 17.11 -4.69
C LYS A 313 -3.12 16.61 -3.70
N ILE A 314 -2.35 15.61 -4.09
CA ILE A 314 -1.27 15.04 -3.28
C ILE A 314 -0.21 16.10 -2.96
N ILE A 315 0.28 16.80 -3.97
CA ILE A 315 1.28 17.86 -3.82
C ILE A 315 0.77 19.01 -2.93
N ASN A 316 -0.47 19.46 -3.16
CA ASN A 316 -1.06 20.54 -2.39
C ASN A 316 -1.24 20.17 -0.90
N SER A 317 -1.55 18.90 -0.61
CA SER A 317 -1.57 18.40 0.77
C SER A 317 -0.19 18.51 1.41
N ALA A 318 0.86 18.07 0.73
CA ALA A 318 2.23 18.13 1.22
C ALA A 318 2.71 19.57 1.44
N ILE A 319 2.44 20.48 0.49
CA ILE A 319 2.79 21.89 0.60
C ILE A 319 2.06 22.55 1.79
N SER A 320 0.78 22.24 2.00
CA SER A 320 0.01 22.81 3.10
C SER A 320 0.53 22.37 4.48
N ARG A 321 1.11 21.18 4.61
CA ARG A 321 1.77 20.71 5.83
C ARG A 321 3.04 21.50 6.15
N LYS A 322 3.79 21.92 5.12
CA LYS A 322 5.01 22.74 5.28
C LYS A 322 4.72 24.11 5.87
N VAL A 323 3.62 24.74 5.45
CA VAL A 323 3.23 26.08 5.91
C VAL A 323 2.76 26.07 7.38
N ASN A 324 2.31 24.93 7.89
CA ASN A 324 1.76 24.78 9.24
C ASN A 324 2.76 24.17 10.26
N ARG A 325 4.04 24.06 9.90
CA ARG A 325 5.13 23.59 10.80
C ARG A 325 5.82 24.71 11.54
#